data_69696d339e8bbd75ed0ba8d452dab4f9
#
_entry.id   69696d339e8bbd75ed0ba8d452dab4f9
#
_cell.length_a   1.000
_cell.length_b   1.000
_cell.length_c   1.000
_cell.angle_alpha   90.00
_cell.angle_beta   90.00
_cell.angle_gamma   90.00
#
_symmetry.space_group_name_H-M   'P 1'
#
loop_
_entity.id
_entity.type
_entity.pdbx_description
1 polymer ?
#
loop_
_entity_poly.entity_id
_entity_poly.type
_entity_poly.pdbx_seq_one_letter_code
_entity_poly.pdbx_strand_id
1 'polypeptide(L)'
;MQLSVIILNYNVRYFLELCVLSVQNAIQNIDAEIIVIDNNSQDDSCEMMKQRFPNVKLIENKENTGFPKGNNIGVSQAKGEYICILNPDTVVAEDTFTRVLTFAKKQNDLGIIGCKLIDGTGNFLPESKRGVPRPFVAFSKITGLYKIFPQTFGQYYAQHLSENKTGKVDILVGAFMLMKRELYNEIGGFDEN
;
A
#
# COMPACT_ATOMS: atom_id res chain seq x y z
N MET A 1 -20.09 2.99 4.61
CA MET A 1 -18.78 2.30 4.85
C MET A 1 -17.68 3.31 4.62
N GLN A 2 -16.72 3.38 5.53
CA GLN A 2 -15.68 4.39 5.51
C GLN A 2 -14.42 3.93 4.74
N LEU A 3 -14.06 2.63 4.86
CA LEU A 3 -12.82 2.10 4.33
C LEU A 3 -13.04 0.72 3.67
N SER A 4 -12.40 0.49 2.51
CA SER A 4 -12.18 -0.84 1.96
C SER A 4 -10.68 -1.09 1.86
N VAL A 5 -10.19 -2.15 2.51
CA VAL A 5 -8.79 -2.60 2.40
C VAL A 5 -8.71 -3.68 1.33
N ILE A 6 -7.91 -3.43 0.30
CA ILE A 6 -7.73 -4.29 -0.88
C ILE A 6 -6.38 -4.96 -0.78
N ILE A 7 -6.35 -6.28 -0.74
CA ILE A 7 -5.14 -7.08 -0.60
C ILE A 7 -5.05 -8.05 -1.78
N LEU A 8 -4.04 -7.89 -2.62
CA LEU A 8 -3.78 -8.78 -3.75
C LEU A 8 -2.77 -9.85 -3.33
N ASN A 9 -3.19 -11.11 -3.34
CA ASN A 9 -2.37 -12.26 -2.97
C ASN A 9 -1.90 -13.06 -4.18
N TYR A 10 -0.64 -13.53 -4.12
CA TYR A 10 -0.11 -14.54 -5.03
C TYR A 10 1.01 -15.36 -4.36
N ASN A 11 0.70 -16.61 -3.99
CA ASN A 11 1.65 -17.57 -3.41
C ASN A 11 2.40 -17.09 -2.15
N VAL A 12 1.73 -16.38 -1.24
CA VAL A 12 2.35 -15.86 0.00
C VAL A 12 1.46 -16.09 1.23
N ARG A 13 0.91 -17.28 1.38
CA ARG A 13 -0.05 -17.68 2.40
C ARG A 13 0.26 -17.18 3.81
N TYR A 14 1.48 -17.39 4.30
CA TYR A 14 1.84 -17.04 5.68
C TYR A 14 1.85 -15.52 5.91
N PHE A 15 2.33 -14.77 4.93
CA PHE A 15 2.31 -13.31 4.98
C PHE A 15 0.89 -12.77 4.89
N LEU A 16 0.09 -13.32 3.97
CA LEU A 16 -1.33 -12.95 3.83
C LEU A 16 -2.08 -13.15 5.15
N GLU A 17 -1.87 -14.25 5.84
CA GLU A 17 -2.49 -14.54 7.12
C GLU A 17 -2.17 -13.49 8.17
N LEU A 18 -0.89 -13.13 8.32
CA LEU A 18 -0.44 -12.07 9.24
C LEU A 18 -0.98 -10.69 8.84
N CYS A 19 -0.98 -10.38 7.55
CA CYS A 19 -1.53 -9.15 7.01
C CYS A 19 -3.01 -9.01 7.39
N VAL A 20 -3.84 -10.00 7.05
CA VAL A 20 -5.28 -9.97 7.33
C VAL A 20 -5.57 -9.85 8.82
N LEU A 21 -4.86 -10.59 9.68
CA LEU A 21 -4.98 -10.48 11.14
C LEU A 21 -4.68 -9.07 11.62
N SER A 22 -3.59 -8.47 11.14
CA SER A 22 -3.22 -7.11 11.54
C SER A 22 -4.25 -6.07 11.09
N VAL A 23 -4.79 -6.22 9.87
CA VAL A 23 -5.84 -5.34 9.35
C VAL A 23 -7.12 -5.49 10.17
N GLN A 24 -7.56 -6.72 10.48
CA GLN A 24 -8.75 -6.94 11.32
C GLN A 24 -8.63 -6.24 12.68
N ASN A 25 -7.47 -6.31 13.32
CA ASN A 25 -7.21 -5.61 14.57
C ASN A 25 -7.27 -4.09 14.41
N ALA A 26 -6.70 -3.58 13.32
CA ALA A 26 -6.61 -2.14 13.07
C ALA A 26 -7.94 -1.49 12.66
N ILE A 27 -8.93 -2.27 12.20
CA ILE A 27 -10.24 -1.74 11.77
C ILE A 27 -11.39 -2.02 12.75
N GLN A 28 -11.15 -2.59 13.94
CA GLN A 28 -12.20 -2.99 14.88
C GLN A 28 -13.24 -1.89 15.19
N ASN A 29 -12.81 -0.63 15.18
CA ASN A 29 -13.65 0.53 15.49
C ASN A 29 -13.94 1.40 14.25
N ILE A 30 -13.81 0.83 13.06
CA ILE A 30 -13.99 1.52 11.77
C ILE A 30 -15.05 0.74 10.98
N ASP A 31 -16.03 1.45 10.40
CA ASP A 31 -16.94 0.84 9.42
C ASP A 31 -16.17 0.53 8.14
N ALA A 32 -15.63 -0.67 8.07
CA ALA A 32 -14.69 -1.10 7.04
C ALA A 32 -14.93 -2.53 6.56
N GLU A 33 -14.39 -2.85 5.39
CA GLU A 33 -14.31 -4.19 4.81
C GLU A 33 -12.89 -4.55 4.40
N ILE A 34 -12.61 -5.84 4.34
CA ILE A 34 -11.39 -6.39 3.75
C ILE A 34 -11.80 -7.18 2.52
N ILE A 35 -11.13 -6.92 1.40
CA ILE A 35 -11.29 -7.65 0.14
C ILE A 35 -9.93 -8.23 -0.22
N VAL A 36 -9.84 -9.55 -0.24
CA VAL A 36 -8.65 -10.27 -0.69
C VAL A 36 -8.90 -10.79 -2.10
N ILE A 37 -7.99 -10.48 -3.01
CA ILE A 37 -7.98 -11.01 -4.37
C ILE A 37 -6.85 -12.04 -4.43
N ASP A 38 -7.21 -13.28 -4.64
CA ASP A 38 -6.23 -14.32 -4.90
C ASP A 38 -5.96 -14.42 -6.40
N ASN A 39 -4.73 -14.20 -6.79
CA ASN A 39 -4.33 -14.13 -8.18
C ASN A 39 -3.92 -15.49 -8.77
N ASN A 40 -4.76 -16.53 -8.52
CA ASN A 40 -4.52 -17.92 -8.89
C ASN A 40 -3.30 -18.53 -8.18
N SER A 41 -3.25 -18.40 -6.85
CA SER A 41 -2.21 -19.02 -6.04
C SER A 41 -2.24 -20.55 -6.13
N GLN A 42 -1.05 -21.17 -6.06
CA GLN A 42 -0.88 -22.61 -6.06
C GLN A 42 -0.58 -23.17 -4.65
N ASP A 43 -0.45 -22.27 -3.68
CA ASP A 43 -0.36 -22.61 -2.26
C ASP A 43 -1.78 -22.70 -1.64
N ASP A 44 -1.87 -23.00 -0.36
CA ASP A 44 -3.13 -23.13 0.37
C ASP A 44 -3.69 -21.77 0.87
N SER A 45 -3.34 -20.64 0.22
CA SER A 45 -3.84 -19.30 0.55
C SER A 45 -5.37 -19.24 0.57
N CYS A 46 -6.02 -19.71 -0.49
CA CYS A 46 -7.49 -19.66 -0.60
C CYS A 46 -8.18 -20.51 0.46
N GLU A 47 -7.65 -21.72 0.73
CA GLU A 47 -8.19 -22.61 1.76
C GLU A 47 -8.03 -21.98 3.15
N MET A 48 -6.86 -21.46 3.48
CA MET A 48 -6.59 -20.75 4.71
C MET A 48 -7.57 -19.58 4.90
N MET A 49 -7.80 -18.77 3.86
CA MET A 49 -8.73 -17.64 3.92
C MET A 49 -10.17 -18.10 4.22
N LYS A 50 -10.66 -19.14 3.53
CA LYS A 50 -12.01 -19.67 3.74
C LYS A 50 -12.21 -20.23 5.15
N GLN A 51 -11.19 -20.91 5.69
CA GLN A 51 -11.26 -21.52 7.02
C GLN A 51 -11.11 -20.53 8.15
N ARG A 52 -10.13 -19.60 8.06
CA ARG A 52 -9.77 -18.70 9.16
C ARG A 52 -10.43 -17.33 9.11
N PHE A 53 -10.79 -16.86 7.91
CA PHE A 53 -11.34 -15.53 7.67
C PHE A 53 -12.66 -15.55 6.88
N PRO A 54 -13.67 -16.33 7.29
CA PRO A 54 -14.91 -16.53 6.53
C PRO A 54 -15.70 -15.24 6.29
N ASN A 55 -15.47 -14.20 7.08
CA ASN A 55 -16.13 -12.89 6.96
C ASN A 55 -15.37 -11.93 6.02
N VAL A 56 -14.18 -12.29 5.57
CA VAL A 56 -13.40 -11.50 4.59
C VAL A 56 -13.88 -11.87 3.19
N LYS A 57 -14.11 -10.86 2.37
CA LYS A 57 -14.48 -11.09 0.98
C LYS A 57 -13.28 -11.61 0.20
N LEU A 58 -13.33 -12.86 -0.24
CA LEU A 58 -12.32 -13.50 -1.09
C LEU A 58 -12.80 -13.53 -2.54
N ILE A 59 -11.95 -13.09 -3.46
CA ILE A 59 -12.14 -13.16 -4.91
C ILE A 59 -11.02 -14.04 -5.46
N GLU A 60 -11.38 -15.16 -6.07
CA GLU A 60 -10.43 -16.11 -6.63
C GLU A 60 -10.36 -15.92 -8.15
N ASN A 61 -9.25 -15.37 -8.65
CA ASN A 61 -9.01 -15.25 -10.08
C ASN A 61 -8.63 -16.61 -10.68
N LYS A 62 -9.02 -16.84 -11.94
CA LYS A 62 -8.70 -18.07 -12.66
C LYS A 62 -7.28 -18.09 -13.25
N GLU A 63 -6.64 -16.94 -13.28
CA GLU A 63 -5.28 -16.74 -13.79
C GLU A 63 -4.58 -15.61 -13.01
N ASN A 64 -3.26 -15.55 -13.07
CA ASN A 64 -2.52 -14.41 -12.51
C ASN A 64 -2.66 -13.22 -13.45
N THR A 65 -3.50 -12.26 -13.08
CA THR A 65 -3.80 -11.06 -13.86
C THR A 65 -2.78 -9.94 -13.68
N GLY A 66 -1.73 -10.15 -12.85
CA GLY A 66 -0.76 -9.13 -12.50
C GLY A 66 -1.28 -8.13 -11.45
N PHE A 67 -0.39 -7.23 -11.03
CA PHE A 67 -0.68 -6.26 -9.96
C PHE A 67 -1.76 -5.25 -10.34
N PRO A 68 -1.71 -4.57 -11.53
CA PRO A 68 -2.69 -3.56 -11.89
C PRO A 68 -4.12 -4.13 -11.95
N LYS A 69 -4.33 -5.13 -12.78
CA LYS A 69 -5.65 -5.72 -13.03
C LYS A 69 -6.23 -6.39 -11.79
N GLY A 70 -5.40 -7.11 -11.01
CA GLY A 70 -5.85 -7.73 -9.76
C GLY A 70 -6.38 -6.69 -8.76
N ASN A 71 -5.69 -5.55 -8.59
CA ASN A 71 -6.17 -4.47 -7.73
C ASN A 71 -7.41 -3.78 -8.30
N ASN A 72 -7.49 -3.54 -9.62
CA ASN A 72 -8.67 -2.97 -10.26
C ASN A 72 -9.91 -3.84 -10.00
N ILE A 73 -9.79 -5.17 -10.08
CA ILE A 73 -10.86 -6.12 -9.74
C ILE A 73 -11.29 -5.91 -8.28
N GLY A 74 -10.34 -5.81 -7.34
CA GLY A 74 -10.64 -5.59 -5.92
C GLY A 74 -11.36 -4.27 -5.67
N VAL A 75 -10.85 -3.18 -6.25
CA VAL A 75 -11.44 -1.84 -6.09
C VAL A 75 -12.84 -1.75 -6.70
N SER A 76 -13.11 -2.45 -7.81
CA SER A 76 -14.45 -2.49 -8.41
C SER A 76 -15.52 -3.05 -7.47
N GLN A 77 -15.12 -3.83 -6.48
CA GLN A 77 -15.98 -4.45 -5.47
C GLN A 77 -16.03 -3.68 -4.14
N ALA A 78 -15.23 -2.60 -4.03
CA ALA A 78 -15.13 -1.80 -2.82
C ALA A 78 -16.34 -0.90 -2.61
N LYS A 79 -16.77 -0.76 -1.35
CA LYS A 79 -17.89 0.10 -0.94
C LYS A 79 -17.45 1.29 -0.11
N GLY A 80 -16.21 1.29 0.39
CA GLY A 80 -15.64 2.35 1.21
C GLY A 80 -15.55 3.69 0.49
N GLU A 81 -15.68 4.78 1.23
CA GLU A 81 -15.34 6.13 0.75
C GLU A 81 -13.85 6.22 0.41
N TYR A 82 -13.02 5.63 1.28
CA TYR A 82 -11.60 5.45 1.06
C TYR A 82 -11.28 4.00 0.70
N ILE A 83 -10.29 3.82 -0.14
CA ILE A 83 -9.67 2.53 -0.44
C ILE A 83 -8.23 2.54 0.05
N CYS A 84 -7.77 1.42 0.56
CA CYS A 84 -6.37 1.19 0.87
C CYS A 84 -5.89 -0.04 0.10
N ILE A 85 -4.99 0.15 -0.86
CA ILE A 85 -4.29 -0.95 -1.52
C ILE A 85 -3.11 -1.31 -0.64
N LEU A 86 -3.07 -2.56 -0.20
CA LEU A 86 -2.12 -3.07 0.78
C LEU A 86 -1.46 -4.35 0.26
N ASN A 87 -0.14 -4.39 0.29
CA ASN A 87 0.57 -5.62 -0.06
C ASN A 87 0.31 -6.74 0.97
N PRO A 88 0.26 -8.01 0.55
CA PRO A 88 -0.03 -9.14 1.42
C PRO A 88 1.09 -9.47 2.43
N ASP A 89 2.28 -8.90 2.25
CA ASP A 89 3.44 -9.03 3.13
C ASP A 89 3.60 -7.86 4.12
N THR A 90 2.58 -7.02 4.23
CA THR A 90 2.57 -5.84 5.11
C THR A 90 1.79 -6.11 6.38
N VAL A 91 2.37 -5.78 7.54
CA VAL A 91 1.69 -5.80 8.84
C VAL A 91 1.45 -4.37 9.29
N VAL A 92 0.21 -4.03 9.64
CA VAL A 92 -0.18 -2.69 10.09
C VAL A 92 -0.32 -2.64 11.61
N ALA A 93 0.05 -1.50 12.21
CA ALA A 93 -0.21 -1.26 13.63
C ALA A 93 -1.71 -1.00 13.88
N GLU A 94 -2.18 -1.28 15.10
CA GLU A 94 -3.59 -1.21 15.48
C GLU A 94 -4.23 0.17 15.27
N ASP A 95 -3.45 1.25 15.36
CA ASP A 95 -3.91 2.62 15.20
C ASP A 95 -3.72 3.18 13.77
N THR A 96 -3.14 2.40 12.86
CA THR A 96 -2.75 2.85 11.52
C THR A 96 -3.94 3.47 10.77
N PHE A 97 -5.02 2.75 10.59
CA PHE A 97 -6.15 3.26 9.80
C PHE A 97 -6.87 4.43 10.48
N THR A 98 -7.00 4.41 11.81
CA THR A 98 -7.59 5.53 12.56
C THR A 98 -6.79 6.82 12.34
N ARG A 99 -5.45 6.75 12.43
CA ARG A 99 -4.57 7.91 12.23
C ARG A 99 -4.58 8.39 10.79
N VAL A 100 -4.46 7.48 9.83
CA VAL A 100 -4.40 7.83 8.40
C VAL A 100 -5.72 8.43 7.92
N LEU A 101 -6.87 7.85 8.32
CA LEU A 101 -8.20 8.39 7.98
C LEU A 101 -8.44 9.75 8.64
N THR A 102 -8.01 9.93 9.90
CA THR A 102 -8.08 11.24 10.57
C THR A 102 -7.24 12.29 9.85
N PHE A 103 -6.06 11.91 9.36
CA PHE A 103 -5.23 12.79 8.55
C PHE A 103 -5.88 13.09 7.19
N ALA A 104 -6.37 12.05 6.50
CA ALA A 104 -7.01 12.17 5.18
C ALA A 104 -8.18 13.17 5.19
N LYS A 105 -9.04 13.09 6.20
CA LYS A 105 -10.21 13.97 6.36
C LYS A 105 -9.86 15.46 6.53
N LYS A 106 -8.64 15.76 6.95
CA LYS A 106 -8.16 17.15 7.12
C LYS A 106 -7.54 17.74 5.85
N GLN A 107 -7.38 16.92 4.80
CA GLN A 107 -6.76 17.36 3.55
C GLN A 107 -7.84 17.74 2.54
N ASN A 108 -7.78 18.96 2.02
CA ASN A 108 -8.72 19.42 0.97
C ASN A 108 -8.32 18.89 -0.42
N ASP A 109 -7.02 18.71 -0.66
CA ASP A 109 -6.45 18.26 -1.94
C ASP A 109 -5.66 16.96 -1.69
N LEU A 110 -6.41 15.88 -1.48
CA LEU A 110 -5.83 14.58 -1.16
C LEU A 110 -5.62 13.77 -2.45
N GLY A 111 -4.36 13.50 -2.77
CA GLY A 111 -3.97 12.45 -3.70
C GLY A 111 -3.92 11.08 -3.00
N ILE A 112 -2.70 10.53 -2.90
CA ILE A 112 -2.45 9.23 -2.25
C ILE A 112 -1.68 9.45 -0.94
N ILE A 113 -2.05 8.72 0.10
CA ILE A 113 -1.31 8.67 1.37
C ILE A 113 -0.57 7.36 1.46
N GLY A 114 0.74 7.42 1.73
CA GLY A 114 1.56 6.30 2.18
C GLY A 114 1.93 6.43 3.65
N CYS A 115 2.30 5.33 4.26
CA CYS A 115 2.80 5.29 5.63
C CYS A 115 4.33 5.20 5.67
N LYS A 116 4.91 5.57 6.82
CA LYS A 116 6.28 5.22 7.16
C LYS A 116 6.37 3.70 7.26
N LEU A 117 7.25 3.09 6.47
CA LEU A 117 7.53 1.66 6.56
C LEU A 117 8.75 1.41 7.46
N ILE A 118 8.68 0.35 8.22
CA ILE A 118 9.77 -0.18 9.04
C ILE A 118 9.99 -1.65 8.69
N ASP A 119 11.22 -2.12 8.83
CA ASP A 119 11.52 -3.55 8.70
C ASP A 119 11.15 -4.34 9.98
N GLY A 120 11.33 -5.66 9.94
CA GLY A 120 11.05 -6.53 11.09
C GLY A 120 11.92 -6.28 12.34
N THR A 121 12.94 -5.42 12.24
CA THR A 121 13.80 -5.01 13.36
C THR A 121 13.46 -3.62 13.88
N GLY A 122 12.46 -2.94 13.27
CA GLY A 122 12.01 -1.59 13.63
C GLY A 122 12.77 -0.46 12.94
N ASN A 123 13.69 -0.77 12.03
CA ASN A 123 14.42 0.26 11.28
C ASN A 123 13.56 0.84 10.16
N PHE A 124 13.71 2.13 9.95
CA PHE A 124 13.04 2.84 8.85
C PHE A 124 13.51 2.34 7.48
N LEU A 125 12.55 2.09 6.58
CA LEU A 125 12.80 1.75 5.18
C LEU A 125 12.77 3.02 4.32
N PRO A 126 13.93 3.51 3.82
CA PRO A 126 14.02 4.74 3.02
C PRO A 126 13.18 4.68 1.74
N GLU A 127 12.89 3.47 1.25
CA GLU A 127 12.07 3.21 0.07
C GLU A 127 10.63 3.71 0.23
N SER A 128 10.15 3.89 1.47
CA SER A 128 8.78 4.37 1.76
C SER A 128 8.49 5.76 1.18
N LYS A 129 9.54 6.53 0.86
CA LYS A 129 9.42 7.85 0.24
C LYS A 129 10.52 8.05 -0.81
N ARG A 130 10.13 8.30 -2.05
CA ARG A 130 11.07 8.48 -3.15
C ARG A 130 10.78 9.79 -3.90
N GLY A 131 11.83 10.39 -4.45
CA GLY A 131 11.73 11.44 -5.46
C GLY A 131 11.71 10.84 -6.85
N VAL A 132 11.34 11.64 -7.85
CA VAL A 132 11.36 11.24 -9.25
C VAL A 132 12.79 10.83 -9.67
N PRO A 133 13.00 9.63 -10.22
CA PRO A 133 14.29 9.21 -10.73
C PRO A 133 14.67 10.05 -11.96
N ARG A 134 15.53 11.05 -11.76
CA ARG A 134 16.06 11.87 -12.86
C ARG A 134 17.35 11.22 -13.37
N PRO A 135 17.65 11.30 -14.69
CA PRO A 135 18.90 10.74 -15.26
C PRO A 135 20.15 11.19 -14.52
N PHE A 136 20.18 12.45 -14.08
CA PHE A 136 21.27 13.03 -13.33
C PHE A 136 21.46 12.41 -11.94
N VAL A 137 20.36 12.04 -11.26
CA VAL A 137 20.39 11.33 -9.98
C VAL A 137 20.90 9.90 -10.15
N ALA A 138 20.51 9.22 -11.21
CA ALA A 138 21.02 7.89 -11.54
C ALA A 138 22.54 7.93 -11.83
N PHE A 139 23.00 8.90 -12.61
CA PHE A 139 24.42 9.11 -12.91
C PHE A 139 25.23 9.40 -11.63
N SER A 140 24.72 10.25 -10.74
CA SER A 140 25.40 10.57 -9.49
C SER A 140 25.53 9.36 -8.55
N LYS A 141 24.60 8.41 -8.62
CA LYS A 141 24.65 7.15 -7.85
C LYS A 141 25.74 6.22 -8.40
N ILE A 142 25.86 6.11 -9.73
CA ILE A 142 26.88 5.29 -10.40
C ILE A 142 28.28 5.84 -10.12
N THR A 143 28.45 7.16 -10.16
CA THR A 143 29.75 7.84 -9.95
C THR A 143 30.12 8.07 -8.48
N GLY A 144 29.21 7.79 -7.54
CA GLY A 144 29.42 8.04 -6.10
C GLY A 144 29.33 9.52 -5.69
N LEU A 145 29.05 10.43 -6.61
CA LEU A 145 28.95 11.88 -6.35
C LEU A 145 27.88 12.22 -5.31
N TYR A 146 26.83 11.42 -5.16
CA TYR A 146 25.80 11.59 -4.12
C TYR A 146 26.36 11.55 -2.69
N LYS A 147 27.51 10.86 -2.46
CA LYS A 147 28.17 10.80 -1.14
C LYS A 147 28.90 12.11 -0.80
N ILE A 148 29.39 12.81 -1.83
CA ILE A 148 30.18 14.05 -1.67
C ILE A 148 29.25 15.27 -1.59
N PHE A 149 28.14 15.25 -2.35
CA PHE A 149 27.16 16.35 -2.40
C PHE A 149 25.74 15.86 -2.15
N PRO A 150 25.40 15.38 -0.94
CA PRO A 150 24.12 14.75 -0.63
C PRO A 150 22.91 15.70 -0.80
N GLN A 151 23.09 17.00 -0.60
CA GLN A 151 22.02 17.99 -0.76
C GLN A 151 21.59 18.18 -2.22
N THR A 152 22.51 18.01 -3.17
CA THR A 152 22.25 18.22 -4.60
C THR A 152 21.84 16.90 -5.29
N PHE A 153 22.40 15.78 -4.84
CA PHE A 153 22.27 14.48 -5.48
C PHE A 153 21.47 13.44 -4.67
N GLY A 154 21.17 13.74 -3.40
CA GLY A 154 20.46 12.85 -2.49
C GLY A 154 18.92 12.85 -2.64
N GLN A 155 18.36 13.50 -3.65
CA GLN A 155 16.91 13.67 -3.82
C GLN A 155 16.15 12.37 -4.17
N TYR A 156 16.87 11.27 -4.45
CA TYR A 156 16.23 9.99 -4.79
C TYR A 156 15.32 9.43 -3.67
N TYR A 157 15.67 9.65 -2.40
CA TYR A 157 14.90 9.17 -1.23
C TYR A 157 14.17 10.27 -0.47
N ALA A 158 13.81 11.38 -1.12
CA ALA A 158 13.16 12.52 -0.48
C ALA A 158 13.82 12.90 0.88
N GLN A 159 15.16 13.01 0.89
CA GLN A 159 15.97 13.27 2.12
C GLN A 159 15.62 14.59 2.82
N HIS A 160 14.98 15.53 2.10
CA HIS A 160 14.47 16.77 2.69
C HIS A 160 13.36 16.55 3.72
N LEU A 161 12.68 15.39 3.65
CA LEU A 161 11.66 15.00 4.61
C LEU A 161 12.29 14.02 5.62
N SER A 162 12.41 14.42 6.89
CA SER A 162 12.89 13.49 7.92
C SER A 162 11.92 12.32 8.11
N GLU A 163 12.40 11.18 8.60
CA GLU A 163 11.61 9.93 8.75
C GLU A 163 10.38 10.08 9.65
N ASN A 164 10.39 11.05 10.58
CA ASN A 164 9.33 11.30 11.54
C ASN A 164 8.44 12.51 11.19
N LYS A 165 8.61 13.08 9.98
CA LYS A 165 7.79 14.19 9.52
C LYS A 165 6.86 13.76 8.40
N THR A 166 5.63 14.24 8.47
CA THR A 166 4.66 14.15 7.38
C THR A 166 4.96 15.22 6.34
N GLY A 167 4.91 14.87 5.07
CA GLY A 167 5.14 15.81 3.97
C GLY A 167 4.76 15.24 2.62
N LYS A 168 4.81 16.08 1.58
CA LYS A 168 4.56 15.65 0.21
C LYS A 168 5.79 14.96 -0.36
N VAL A 169 5.56 13.88 -1.11
CA VAL A 169 6.59 13.13 -1.84
C VAL A 169 6.10 12.88 -3.26
N ASP A 170 7.04 12.73 -4.20
CA ASP A 170 6.70 12.53 -5.61
C ASP A 170 6.24 11.10 -5.89
N ILE A 171 6.84 10.13 -5.19
CA ILE A 171 6.58 8.70 -5.41
C ILE A 171 6.42 8.01 -4.05
N LEU A 172 5.33 7.27 -3.92
CA LEU A 172 5.08 6.37 -2.80
C LEU A 172 5.40 4.93 -3.21
N VAL A 173 5.80 4.12 -2.23
CA VAL A 173 5.92 2.68 -2.43
C VAL A 173 4.54 2.03 -2.42
N GLY A 174 4.34 1.02 -3.27
CA GLY A 174 3.05 0.35 -3.44
C GLY A 174 2.60 -0.50 -2.25
N ALA A 175 3.40 -0.61 -1.17
CA ALA A 175 3.07 -1.47 -0.03
C ALA A 175 1.84 -1.00 0.76
N PHE A 176 1.59 0.31 0.81
CA PHE A 176 0.43 0.93 1.45
C PHE A 176 0.04 2.19 0.69
N MET A 177 -1.12 2.19 0.04
CA MET A 177 -1.65 3.33 -0.71
C MET A 177 -3.11 3.57 -0.33
N LEU A 178 -3.37 4.63 0.46
CA LEU A 178 -4.72 5.05 0.82
C LEU A 178 -5.12 6.28 0.03
N MET A 179 -6.31 6.25 -0.56
CA MET A 179 -6.87 7.36 -1.34
C MET A 179 -8.40 7.34 -1.31
N LYS A 180 -9.05 8.40 -1.78
CA LYS A 180 -10.48 8.39 -2.04
C LYS A 180 -10.80 7.45 -3.20
N ARG A 181 -11.82 6.61 -3.06
CA ARG A 181 -12.29 5.72 -4.13
C ARG A 181 -12.77 6.51 -5.36
N GLU A 182 -13.37 7.68 -5.15
CA GLU A 182 -13.77 8.59 -6.21
C GLU A 182 -12.58 9.00 -7.09
N LEU A 183 -11.45 9.43 -6.46
CA LEU A 183 -10.23 9.78 -7.17
C LEU A 183 -9.67 8.61 -7.99
N TYR A 184 -9.66 7.39 -7.41
CA TYR A 184 -9.22 6.19 -8.12
C TYR A 184 -10.05 5.94 -9.38
N ASN A 185 -11.38 6.10 -9.28
CA ASN A 185 -12.28 5.93 -10.41
C ASN A 185 -12.12 7.03 -11.46
N GLU A 186 -11.91 8.28 -11.04
CA GLU A 186 -11.70 9.43 -11.92
C GLU A 186 -10.46 9.26 -12.81
N ILE A 187 -9.36 8.75 -12.25
CA ILE A 187 -8.13 8.48 -13.02
C ILE A 187 -8.17 7.16 -13.82
N GLY A 188 -9.26 6.38 -13.73
CA GLY A 188 -9.43 5.12 -14.45
C GLY A 188 -8.75 3.89 -13.81
N GLY A 189 -8.28 4.01 -12.57
CA GLY A 189 -7.57 2.94 -11.87
C GLY A 189 -6.11 2.79 -12.29
N PHE A 190 -5.53 1.61 -12.04
CA PHE A 190 -4.20 1.28 -12.53
C PHE A 190 -4.22 0.96 -14.03
N ASP A 191 -3.19 1.40 -14.73
CA ASP A 191 -2.96 1.04 -16.14
C ASP A 191 -2.65 -0.48 -16.24
N GLU A 192 -3.42 -1.19 -17.04
CA GLU A 192 -3.32 -2.65 -17.22
C GLU A 192 -2.43 -3.07 -18.41
N ASN A 193 -1.87 -2.09 -19.15
CA ASN A 193 -1.02 -2.33 -20.32
C ASN A 193 0.46 -2.53 -19.97
#